data_bb9ac4a4154609611f61d04c33074755
#
_entry.id   bb9ac4a4154609611f61d04c33074755
#
_cell.length_a   1.000
_cell.length_b   1.000
_cell.length_c   1.000
_cell.angle_alpha   90.00
_cell.angle_beta   90.00
_cell.angle_gamma   90.00
#
_symmetry.space_group_name_H-M   'P 1'
#
loop_
_entity.id
_entity.type
_entity.pdbx_description
1 polymer ?
#
loop_
_entity_poly.entity_id
_entity_poly.type
_entity_poly.pdbx_seq_one_letter_code
_entity_poly.pdbx_strand_id
1 'polypeptide(L)'
;MVISKERGIYTQINSEKVATGSFYTEKATWLTSPVDKFLRFAFSEGAKIALDPYAGNGHLLQLIEQKYDIPSVGFDIKGFNGNFNDSLINIPIIDDAIIITNPPYLTNYSAKRKRVFYNVSKYFELGYEDLYQVALSCCLKSARFTVAIVPETFINSTFDK
;
A
#
# COMPACT_ATOMS: atom_id res chain seq x y z
N MET A 1 -19.67 -12.69 4.50
CA MET A 1 -20.05 -11.27 4.40
C MET A 1 -19.50 -10.59 5.64
N VAL A 2 -18.43 -9.80 5.51
CA VAL A 2 -17.89 -8.99 6.61
C VAL A 2 -18.39 -7.58 6.36
N ILE A 3 -19.18 -7.07 7.29
CA ILE A 3 -19.77 -5.73 7.20
C ILE A 3 -18.92 -4.84 8.10
N SER A 4 -18.16 -3.91 7.54
CA SER A 4 -17.60 -2.82 8.31
C SER A 4 -18.60 -1.67 8.31
N LYS A 5 -19.01 -1.25 9.51
CA LYS A 5 -20.03 -0.24 9.73
C LYS A 5 -19.36 1.11 9.91
N GLU A 6 -19.17 1.83 8.83
CA GLU A 6 -18.98 3.29 8.90
C GLU A 6 -20.23 3.98 8.37
N ARG A 7 -21.00 4.58 9.28
CA ARG A 7 -22.08 5.56 9.04
C ARG A 7 -22.96 5.33 7.80
N GLY A 8 -23.59 4.14 7.73
CA GLY A 8 -24.73 3.94 6.84
C GLY A 8 -24.44 3.65 5.36
N ILE A 9 -23.21 3.48 4.94
CA ILE A 9 -22.85 3.07 3.57
C ILE A 9 -22.30 1.65 3.62
N TYR A 10 -23.13 0.68 3.20
CA TYR A 10 -22.69 -0.70 3.02
C TYR A 10 -21.95 -0.82 1.68
N THR A 11 -20.63 -0.87 1.71
CA THR A 11 -19.84 -1.24 0.54
C THR A 11 -19.82 -2.77 0.45
N GLN A 12 -20.34 -3.35 -0.62
CA GLN A 12 -20.14 -4.77 -0.92
C GLN A 12 -18.64 -5.00 -1.14
N ILE A 13 -17.99 -5.65 -0.16
CA ILE A 13 -16.59 -6.03 -0.30
C ILE A 13 -16.54 -7.20 -1.28
N ASN A 14 -15.93 -6.98 -2.43
CA ASN A 14 -15.74 -8.03 -3.44
C ASN A 14 -14.92 -9.17 -2.81
N SER A 15 -15.45 -10.40 -2.88
CA SER A 15 -14.85 -11.59 -2.28
C SER A 15 -13.42 -11.86 -2.77
N GLU A 16 -13.10 -11.49 -3.99
CA GLU A 16 -11.78 -11.64 -4.60
C GLU A 16 -10.76 -10.65 -3.98
N LYS A 17 -11.17 -9.40 -3.72
CA LYS A 17 -10.35 -8.39 -3.03
C LYS A 17 -10.01 -8.82 -1.60
N VAL A 18 -10.99 -9.36 -0.88
CA VAL A 18 -10.79 -9.91 0.48
C VAL A 18 -9.85 -11.10 0.47
N ALA A 19 -9.91 -11.97 -0.55
CA ALA A 19 -9.04 -13.12 -0.68
C ALA A 19 -7.56 -12.73 -0.89
N THR A 20 -7.31 -11.66 -1.65
CA THR A 20 -5.95 -11.18 -2.00
C THR A 20 -5.43 -10.10 -1.05
N GLY A 21 -6.23 -9.63 -0.07
CA GLY A 21 -5.83 -8.54 0.83
C GLY A 21 -5.78 -7.16 0.15
N SER A 22 -6.39 -7.01 -1.04
CA SER A 22 -6.38 -5.75 -1.78
C SER A 22 -7.46 -4.79 -1.27
N PHE A 23 -7.06 -3.64 -0.75
CA PHE A 23 -7.94 -2.57 -0.28
C PHE A 23 -7.68 -1.30 -1.08
N TYR A 24 -8.75 -0.60 -1.48
CA TYR A 24 -8.64 0.63 -2.26
C TYR A 24 -8.98 1.84 -1.41
N THR A 25 -8.19 2.90 -1.56
CA THR A 25 -8.38 4.17 -0.87
C THR A 25 -9.08 5.14 -1.82
N GLU A 26 -10.40 5.30 -1.66
CA GLU A 26 -11.22 6.15 -2.52
C GLU A 26 -11.38 7.58 -1.98
N LYS A 27 -11.04 7.82 -0.72
CA LYS A 27 -11.22 9.11 -0.04
C LYS A 27 -9.90 9.67 0.47
N ALA A 28 -9.77 10.98 0.47
CA ALA A 28 -8.58 11.70 0.96
C ALA A 28 -8.49 11.78 2.49
N THR A 29 -9.26 11.01 3.26
CA THR A 29 -9.29 11.07 4.73
C THR A 29 -7.96 10.69 5.38
N TRP A 30 -7.12 9.92 4.69
CA TRP A 30 -5.76 9.57 5.12
C TRP A 30 -4.80 10.77 5.05
N LEU A 31 -5.11 11.77 4.22
CA LEU A 31 -4.27 12.94 4.00
C LEU A 31 -4.50 13.99 5.10
N THR A 32 -4.16 13.63 6.31
CA THR A 32 -4.25 14.47 7.50
C THR A 32 -3.19 15.58 7.49
N SER A 33 -3.34 16.59 8.37
CA SER A 33 -2.35 17.69 8.46
C SER A 33 -0.91 17.22 8.71
N PRO A 34 -0.63 16.23 9.58
CA PRO A 34 0.72 15.67 9.72
C PRO A 34 1.25 15.03 8.43
N VAL A 35 0.42 14.29 7.70
CA VAL A 35 0.81 13.66 6.44
C VAL A 35 1.09 14.73 5.38
N ASP A 36 0.23 15.75 5.25
CA ASP A 36 0.45 16.86 4.32
C ASP A 36 1.78 17.60 4.60
N LYS A 37 2.09 17.86 5.87
CA LYS A 37 3.38 18.48 6.28
C LYS A 37 4.57 17.59 5.89
N PHE A 38 4.49 16.29 6.11
CA PHE A 38 5.55 15.35 5.75
C PHE A 38 5.76 15.29 4.23
N LEU A 39 4.67 15.25 3.44
CA LEU A 39 4.77 15.27 1.98
C LEU A 39 5.46 16.54 1.47
N ARG A 40 5.04 17.72 1.97
CA ARG A 40 5.69 18.99 1.61
C ARG A 40 7.16 19.03 2.02
N PHE A 41 7.50 18.47 3.17
CA PHE A 41 8.88 18.31 3.59
C PHE A 41 9.67 17.43 2.62
N ALA A 42 9.14 16.24 2.26
CA ALA A 42 9.79 15.35 1.32
C ALA A 42 10.00 16.00 -0.05
N PHE A 43 9.03 16.79 -0.55
CA PHE A 43 9.18 17.53 -1.80
C PHE A 43 10.25 18.63 -1.68
N SER A 44 10.34 19.35 -0.56
CA SER A 44 11.41 20.34 -0.33
C SER A 44 12.79 19.69 -0.21
N GLU A 45 12.86 18.42 0.18
CA GLU A 45 14.09 17.62 0.27
C GLU A 45 14.44 16.89 -1.05
N GLY A 46 13.74 17.20 -2.14
CA GLY A 46 14.08 16.76 -3.49
C GLY A 46 13.24 15.60 -4.04
N ALA A 47 12.21 15.13 -3.34
CA ALA A 47 11.25 14.18 -3.94
C ALA A 47 10.44 14.89 -5.03
N LYS A 48 10.34 14.28 -6.23
CA LYS A 48 9.72 14.88 -7.42
C LYS A 48 8.66 13.98 -8.04
N ILE A 49 8.61 12.72 -7.66
CA ILE A 49 7.73 11.69 -8.25
C ILE A 49 7.02 10.96 -7.12
N ALA A 50 5.70 10.80 -7.21
CA ALA A 50 4.95 9.92 -6.34
C ALA A 50 4.97 8.50 -6.92
N LEU A 51 5.37 7.51 -6.11
CA LEU A 51 5.40 6.10 -6.47
C LEU A 51 4.42 5.32 -5.61
N ASP A 52 3.49 4.60 -6.23
CA ASP A 52 2.69 3.58 -5.54
C ASP A 52 3.00 2.19 -6.09
N PRO A 53 3.75 1.36 -5.34
CA PRO A 53 4.10 0.01 -5.76
C PRO A 53 2.94 -0.99 -5.67
N TYR A 54 1.80 -0.60 -5.10
CA TYR A 54 0.57 -1.39 -4.95
C TYR A 54 -0.65 -0.60 -5.42
N ALA A 55 -0.55 0.04 -6.60
CA ALA A 55 -1.42 1.10 -7.07
C ALA A 55 -2.90 0.73 -7.20
N GLY A 56 -3.21 -0.55 -7.45
CA GLY A 56 -4.59 -1.00 -7.65
C GLY A 56 -5.29 -0.21 -8.75
N ASN A 57 -6.28 0.61 -8.39
CA ASN A 57 -6.99 1.49 -9.33
C ASN A 57 -6.36 2.90 -9.45
N GLY A 58 -5.25 3.18 -8.77
CA GLY A 58 -4.52 4.45 -8.86
C GLY A 58 -5.14 5.64 -8.11
N HIS A 59 -6.12 5.43 -7.25
CA HIS A 59 -6.81 6.52 -6.56
C HIS A 59 -5.87 7.36 -5.67
N LEU A 60 -4.89 6.75 -5.01
CA LEU A 60 -3.88 7.48 -4.23
C LEU A 60 -3.06 8.41 -5.11
N LEU A 61 -2.57 7.90 -6.24
CA LEU A 61 -1.76 8.67 -7.18
C LEU A 61 -2.54 9.83 -7.76
N GLN A 62 -3.78 9.61 -8.18
CA GLN A 62 -4.67 10.67 -8.69
C GLN A 62 -4.87 11.79 -7.68
N LEU A 63 -5.08 11.46 -6.40
CA LEU A 63 -5.23 12.47 -5.33
C LEU A 63 -3.95 13.28 -5.12
N ILE A 64 -2.79 12.65 -5.20
CA ILE A 64 -1.50 13.31 -5.04
C ILE A 64 -1.19 14.22 -6.24
N GLU A 65 -1.38 13.74 -7.47
CA GLU A 65 -1.23 14.53 -8.69
C GLU A 65 -2.08 15.79 -8.65
N GLN A 66 -3.37 15.64 -8.34
CA GLN A 66 -4.31 16.76 -8.27
C GLN A 66 -3.95 17.78 -7.19
N LYS A 67 -3.42 17.35 -6.05
CA LYS A 67 -3.15 18.24 -4.92
C LYS A 67 -1.79 18.92 -4.97
N TYR A 68 -0.77 18.23 -5.47
CA TYR A 68 0.62 18.70 -5.37
C TYR A 68 1.26 19.01 -6.72
N ASP A 69 0.55 18.73 -7.82
CA ASP A 69 1.02 18.97 -9.20
C ASP A 69 2.38 18.29 -9.46
N ILE A 70 2.53 17.04 -9.05
CA ILE A 70 3.74 16.23 -9.26
C ILE A 70 3.38 14.98 -10.08
N PRO A 71 4.29 14.50 -10.95
CA PRO A 71 4.07 13.26 -11.69
C PRO A 71 4.00 12.05 -10.76
N SER A 72 3.31 11.01 -11.21
CA SER A 72 3.22 9.77 -10.47
C SER A 72 3.54 8.54 -11.33
N VAL A 73 3.98 7.47 -10.65
CA VAL A 73 4.21 6.15 -11.23
C VAL A 73 3.57 5.12 -10.34
N GLY A 74 2.79 4.22 -10.92
CA GLY A 74 2.18 3.11 -10.20
C GLY A 74 2.61 1.76 -10.76
N PHE A 75 2.70 0.77 -9.88
CA PHE A 75 2.85 -0.64 -10.24
C PHE A 75 1.75 -1.45 -9.55
N ASP A 76 1.35 -2.56 -10.16
CA ASP A 76 0.45 -3.52 -9.53
C ASP A 76 0.72 -4.92 -10.10
N ILE A 77 0.49 -5.96 -9.31
CA ILE A 77 0.65 -7.34 -9.74
C ILE A 77 -0.35 -7.73 -10.83
N LYS A 78 -1.48 -7.01 -10.95
CA LYS A 78 -2.46 -7.16 -12.04
C LYS A 78 -2.20 -6.19 -13.19
N GLY A 79 -1.21 -5.31 -13.04
CA GLY A 79 -0.89 -4.22 -13.95
C GLY A 79 -1.64 -2.92 -13.64
N PHE A 80 -0.91 -1.81 -13.71
CA PHE A 80 -1.44 -0.45 -13.61
C PHE A 80 -0.89 0.36 -14.79
N ASN A 81 -1.76 0.84 -15.69
CA ASN A 81 -1.36 1.56 -16.91
C ASN A 81 -0.24 0.85 -17.70
N GLY A 82 -0.27 -0.50 -17.75
CA GLY A 82 0.75 -1.32 -18.40
C GLY A 82 1.97 -1.66 -17.53
N ASN A 83 2.09 -1.13 -16.32
CA ASN A 83 3.18 -1.41 -15.40
C ASN A 83 2.83 -2.62 -14.50
N PHE A 84 3.43 -3.76 -14.78
CA PHE A 84 3.31 -4.99 -13.99
C PHE A 84 4.51 -5.14 -13.07
N ASN A 85 4.28 -5.38 -11.77
CA ASN A 85 5.34 -5.71 -10.83
C ASN A 85 4.80 -6.47 -9.62
N ASP A 86 5.55 -7.46 -9.14
CA ASP A 86 5.33 -8.11 -7.85
C ASP A 86 6.14 -7.36 -6.79
N SER A 87 5.57 -6.27 -6.28
CA SER A 87 6.25 -5.34 -5.36
C SER A 87 6.43 -5.91 -3.95
N LEU A 88 5.84 -7.08 -3.64
CA LEU A 88 6.16 -7.85 -2.43
C LEU A 88 7.52 -8.59 -2.53
N ILE A 89 8.07 -8.72 -3.74
CA ILE A 89 9.41 -9.29 -3.96
C ILE A 89 10.44 -8.16 -4.06
N ASN A 90 10.19 -7.20 -4.95
CA ASN A 90 11.04 -6.01 -5.08
C ASN A 90 10.25 -4.85 -5.66
N ILE A 91 10.65 -3.63 -5.33
CA ILE A 91 10.08 -2.41 -5.90
C ILE A 91 11.12 -1.82 -6.86
N PRO A 92 10.73 -1.46 -8.11
CA PRO A 92 11.63 -0.76 -9.02
C PRO A 92 12.12 0.54 -8.41
N ILE A 93 13.43 0.77 -8.43
CA ILE A 93 14.02 2.02 -7.93
C ILE A 93 13.74 3.11 -8.94
N ILE A 94 13.14 4.20 -8.45
CA ILE A 94 12.89 5.42 -9.23
C ILE A 94 13.56 6.56 -8.48
N ASP A 95 14.49 7.25 -9.16
CA ASP A 95 15.21 8.37 -8.58
C ASP A 95 14.24 9.50 -8.19
N ASP A 96 14.54 10.17 -7.09
CA ASP A 96 13.73 11.26 -6.54
C ASP A 96 12.25 10.87 -6.24
N ALA A 97 11.95 9.57 -6.06
CA ALA A 97 10.60 9.14 -5.69
C ALA A 97 10.33 9.19 -4.19
N ILE A 98 9.09 9.56 -3.85
CA ILE A 98 8.47 9.26 -2.56
C ILE A 98 7.45 8.15 -2.73
N ILE A 99 7.52 7.11 -1.91
CA ILE A 99 6.50 6.08 -1.91
C ILE A 99 5.28 6.56 -1.11
N ILE A 100 4.09 6.45 -1.72
CA ILE A 100 2.80 6.75 -1.10
C ILE A 100 1.87 5.59 -1.44
N THR A 101 1.51 4.78 -0.46
CA THR A 101 0.86 3.50 -0.75
C THR A 101 -0.15 3.04 0.29
N ASN A 102 -1.10 2.22 -0.15
CA ASN A 102 -1.96 1.39 0.68
C ASN A 102 -1.66 -0.08 0.35
N PRO A 103 -0.72 -0.73 1.07
CA PRO A 103 -0.25 -2.06 0.75
C PRO A 103 -1.33 -3.14 1.00
N PRO A 104 -1.17 -4.35 0.46
CA PRO A 104 -2.10 -5.45 0.72
C PRO A 104 -2.06 -5.93 2.17
N TYR A 105 -3.23 -6.26 2.75
CA TYR A 105 -3.38 -6.80 4.10
C TYR A 105 -3.90 -8.23 4.06
N LEU A 106 -3.05 -9.18 4.41
CA LEU A 106 -3.44 -10.58 4.53
C LEU A 106 -2.48 -11.29 5.49
N THR A 107 -3.00 -11.67 6.66
CA THR A 107 -2.20 -12.43 7.61
C THR A 107 -1.96 -13.86 7.10
N ASN A 108 -0.85 -14.48 7.49
CA ASN A 108 -0.54 -15.87 7.24
C ASN A 108 -1.69 -16.79 7.70
N TYR A 109 -2.25 -16.54 8.89
CA TYR A 109 -3.39 -17.28 9.41
C TYR A 109 -4.64 -17.14 8.51
N SER A 110 -4.97 -15.92 8.08
CA SER A 110 -6.09 -15.66 7.20
C SER A 110 -5.91 -16.30 5.81
N ALA A 111 -4.69 -16.31 5.28
CA ALA A 111 -4.36 -16.96 4.02
C ALA A 111 -4.64 -18.48 4.07
N LYS A 112 -4.23 -19.14 5.17
CA LYS A 112 -4.51 -20.57 5.41
C LYS A 112 -6.01 -20.84 5.48
N ARG A 113 -6.75 -20.05 6.26
CA ARG A 113 -8.21 -20.18 6.42
C ARG A 113 -8.97 -19.97 5.11
N LYS A 114 -8.51 -19.02 4.27
CA LYS A 114 -9.12 -18.72 2.95
C LYS A 114 -8.64 -19.66 1.84
N ARG A 115 -7.78 -20.63 2.13
CA ARG A 115 -7.19 -21.58 1.16
C ARG A 115 -6.40 -20.91 0.02
N VAL A 116 -5.87 -19.72 0.25
CA VAL A 116 -5.01 -18.99 -0.71
C VAL A 116 -3.52 -19.00 -0.28
N PHE A 117 -3.21 -19.71 0.81
CA PHE A 117 -1.87 -19.76 1.39
C PHE A 117 -0.79 -20.17 0.38
N TYR A 118 -1.08 -21.19 -0.46
CA TYR A 118 -0.12 -21.66 -1.46
C TYR A 118 0.35 -20.53 -2.40
N ASN A 119 -0.56 -19.63 -2.78
CA ASN A 119 -0.26 -18.52 -3.70
C ASN A 119 0.57 -17.41 -3.06
N VAL A 120 0.56 -17.29 -1.73
CA VAL A 120 1.19 -16.18 -0.99
C VAL A 120 2.28 -16.64 -0.02
N SER A 121 2.49 -17.95 0.14
CA SER A 121 3.44 -18.52 1.12
C SER A 121 4.85 -18.00 0.95
N LYS A 122 5.31 -17.78 -0.29
CA LYS A 122 6.63 -17.25 -0.62
C LYS A 122 6.93 -15.88 0.03
N TYR A 123 5.90 -15.06 0.30
CA TYR A 123 6.09 -13.75 0.92
C TYR A 123 6.32 -13.82 2.43
N PHE A 124 5.93 -14.94 3.08
CA PHE A 124 6.09 -15.12 4.52
C PHE A 124 7.40 -15.82 4.92
N GLU A 125 8.28 -16.14 3.97
CA GLU A 125 9.56 -16.85 4.23
C GLU A 125 10.50 -16.03 5.13
N LEU A 126 10.37 -14.70 5.15
CA LEU A 126 11.16 -13.80 6.01
C LEU A 126 10.63 -13.70 7.45
N GLY A 127 9.60 -14.48 7.81
CA GLY A 127 9.05 -14.52 9.17
C GLY A 127 8.01 -13.46 9.50
N TYR A 128 7.59 -12.65 8.54
CA TYR A 128 6.50 -11.69 8.73
C TYR A 128 5.14 -12.39 8.85
N GLU A 129 4.24 -11.82 9.63
CA GLU A 129 2.92 -12.38 9.90
C GLU A 129 1.82 -11.83 8.97
N ASP A 130 2.04 -10.67 8.34
CA ASP A 130 1.09 -10.02 7.44
C ASP A 130 1.80 -9.46 6.20
N LEU A 131 1.10 -9.43 5.05
CA LEU A 131 1.65 -8.93 3.79
C LEU A 131 2.04 -7.45 3.86
N TYR A 132 1.34 -6.62 4.66
CA TYR A 132 1.73 -5.21 4.79
C TYR A 132 3.12 -5.03 5.43
N GLN A 133 3.55 -5.94 6.30
CA GLN A 133 4.89 -5.92 6.89
C GLN A 133 5.96 -6.19 5.83
N VAL A 134 5.72 -7.18 4.96
CA VAL A 134 6.57 -7.47 3.79
C VAL A 134 6.65 -6.24 2.90
N ALA A 135 5.49 -5.65 2.57
CA ALA A 135 5.38 -4.47 1.74
C ALA A 135 6.15 -3.27 2.32
N LEU A 136 6.00 -2.99 3.62
CA LEU A 136 6.74 -1.93 4.29
C LEU A 136 8.25 -2.17 4.23
N SER A 137 8.71 -3.41 4.48
CA SER A 137 10.13 -3.76 4.36
C SER A 137 10.67 -3.47 2.95
N CYS A 138 9.89 -3.78 1.90
CA CYS A 138 10.25 -3.45 0.53
C CYS A 138 10.28 -1.92 0.29
N CYS A 139 9.26 -1.19 0.76
CA CYS A 139 9.19 0.27 0.61
C CYS A 139 10.37 0.99 1.26
N LEU A 140 10.70 0.64 2.50
CA LEU A 140 11.79 1.26 3.27
C LEU A 140 13.18 1.02 2.68
N LYS A 141 13.34 -0.05 1.89
CA LYS A 141 14.58 -0.35 1.15
C LYS A 141 14.68 0.37 -0.20
N SER A 142 13.54 0.82 -0.73
CA SER A 142 13.45 1.30 -2.13
C SER A 142 13.34 2.82 -2.26
N ALA A 143 12.97 3.54 -1.19
CA ALA A 143 12.86 5.00 -1.22
C ALA A 143 13.25 5.65 0.11
N ARG A 144 13.79 6.88 0.01
CA ARG A 144 14.16 7.70 1.17
C ARG A 144 12.94 8.14 1.99
N PHE A 145 11.83 8.40 1.32
CA PHE A 145 10.59 8.86 1.93
C PHE A 145 9.46 7.89 1.63
N THR A 146 8.72 7.48 2.65
CA THR A 146 7.60 6.55 2.52
C THR A 146 6.42 7.01 3.38
N VAL A 147 5.24 7.05 2.79
CA VAL A 147 3.94 7.17 3.47
C VAL A 147 3.14 5.91 3.16
N ALA A 148 2.77 5.17 4.18
CA ALA A 148 1.97 3.96 4.02
C ALA A 148 0.72 4.03 4.89
N ILE A 149 -0.42 3.63 4.32
CA ILE A 149 -1.64 3.39 5.07
C ILE A 149 -1.53 1.97 5.62
N VAL A 150 -1.55 1.83 6.94
CA VAL A 150 -1.39 0.53 7.62
C VAL A 150 -2.52 0.32 8.63
N PRO A 151 -2.83 -0.94 9.01
CA PRO A 151 -3.81 -1.21 10.05
C PRO A 151 -3.37 -0.62 11.39
N GLU A 152 -4.33 -0.23 12.23
CA GLU A 152 -4.07 0.28 13.60
C GLU A 152 -3.26 -0.74 14.44
N THR A 153 -3.45 -2.03 14.19
CA THR A 153 -2.68 -3.11 14.83
C THR A 153 -1.18 -3.05 14.60
N PHE A 154 -0.71 -2.27 13.60
CA PHE A 154 0.71 -2.02 13.36
C PHE A 154 1.42 -1.41 14.56
N ILE A 155 0.74 -0.56 15.34
CA ILE A 155 1.31 0.12 16.53
C ILE A 155 1.79 -0.92 17.56
N ASN A 156 1.07 -2.03 17.69
CA ASN A 156 1.35 -3.12 18.64
C ASN A 156 2.02 -4.33 17.97
N SER A 157 2.45 -4.22 16.72
CA SER A 157 3.12 -5.31 16.02
C SER A 157 4.58 -5.43 16.45
N THR A 158 5.13 -6.64 16.31
CA THR A 158 6.55 -6.93 16.53
C THR A 158 7.44 -6.53 15.34
N PHE A 159 6.92 -5.77 14.39
CA PHE A 159 7.68 -5.27 13.26
C PHE A 159 8.80 -4.35 13.76
N ASP A 160 10.06 -4.69 13.44
CA ASP A 160 11.22 -3.84 13.75
C ASP A 160 11.12 -2.54 12.94
N LYS A 161 11.03 -1.42 13.68
CA LYS A 161 10.77 -0.07 13.17
C LYS A 161 12.06 0.65 12.89
#